data_79b74f9fa1bcf440d574cbcd289a8881
#
_entry.id   79b74f9fa1bcf440d574cbcd289a8881
#
_cell.length_a   1.000
_cell.length_b   1.000
_cell.length_c   1.000
_cell.angle_alpha   90.00
_cell.angle_beta   90.00
_cell.angle_gamma   90.00
#
_symmetry.space_group_name_H-M   'P 1'
#
loop_
_entity.id
_entity.type
_entity.pdbx_description
1 polymer ?
#
loop_
_entity_poly.entity_id
_entity_poly.type
_entity_poly.pdbx_seq_one_letter_code
_entity_poly.pdbx_strand_id
1 'polypeptide(L)'
;MADDGVRLVKPGTKYEGAQGVTYDAGVSRNTAGAEKVCMNILPMPPGVKSKPHIHKGVETIAYMLEGECTLFHGKQLENQTTVQQGEQIFIPDNVPHAPYNLSAEKCVWIVVHSSGDDQDQLIRTIELDYVLEEFENTI
;
A
#
# COMPACT_ATOMS: atom_id res chain seq x y z
N MET A 1 -27.27 8.18 8.24
CA MET A 1 -28.00 7.00 8.61
C MET A 1 -27.23 6.20 9.63
N ALA A 2 -27.80 6.01 10.78
CA ALA A 2 -27.20 5.10 11.74
C ALA A 2 -27.53 3.68 11.29
N ASP A 3 -26.54 2.88 11.10
CA ASP A 3 -26.71 1.52 10.68
C ASP A 3 -25.71 0.66 11.44
N ASP A 4 -26.24 -0.15 12.34
CA ASP A 4 -25.43 -1.06 13.15
C ASP A 4 -25.18 -2.39 12.45
N GLY A 5 -25.66 -2.54 11.22
CA GLY A 5 -25.57 -3.77 10.47
C GLY A 5 -24.23 -3.99 9.80
N VAL A 6 -24.00 -5.24 9.47
CA VAL A 6 -22.87 -5.65 8.64
C VAL A 6 -23.07 -5.09 7.23
N ARG A 7 -21.99 -4.60 6.63
CA ARG A 7 -22.01 -4.06 5.26
C ARG A 7 -21.09 -4.87 4.36
N LEU A 8 -21.61 -5.23 3.20
CA LEU A 8 -20.86 -5.96 2.19
C LEU A 8 -20.35 -4.97 1.15
N VAL A 9 -19.06 -5.03 0.86
CA VAL A 9 -18.45 -4.26 -0.23
C VAL A 9 -18.10 -5.25 -1.34
N LYS A 10 -18.68 -5.03 -2.51
CA LYS A 10 -18.41 -5.87 -3.68
C LYS A 10 -17.25 -5.31 -4.50
N PRO A 11 -16.50 -6.17 -5.21
CA PRO A 11 -15.41 -5.69 -6.06
C PRO A 11 -15.95 -4.88 -7.25
N GLY A 12 -15.08 -4.12 -7.89
CA GLY A 12 -15.38 -3.44 -9.15
C GLY A 12 -15.07 -1.95 -9.19
N THR A 13 -14.77 -1.34 -8.05
CA THR A 13 -14.38 0.07 -8.01
C THR A 13 -12.87 0.17 -7.85
N LYS A 14 -12.24 0.95 -8.72
CA LYS A 14 -10.80 1.20 -8.67
C LYS A 14 -10.54 2.66 -8.37
N TYR A 15 -9.40 2.95 -7.72
CA TYR A 15 -8.95 4.33 -7.52
C TYR A 15 -7.43 4.39 -7.52
N GLU A 16 -6.89 5.55 -7.90
CA GLU A 16 -5.46 5.80 -7.87
C GLU A 16 -5.10 6.57 -6.61
N GLY A 17 -4.16 6.04 -5.83
CA GLY A 17 -3.65 6.72 -4.65
C GLY A 17 -2.63 7.81 -5.04
N ALA A 18 -2.39 8.74 -4.12
CA ALA A 18 -1.41 9.81 -4.31
C ALA A 18 0.01 9.28 -4.54
N GLN A 19 0.29 8.06 -4.06
CA GLN A 19 1.56 7.39 -4.26
C GLN A 19 1.72 6.75 -5.65
N GLY A 20 0.71 6.88 -6.52
CA GLY A 20 0.81 6.50 -7.94
C GLY A 20 0.50 5.05 -8.27
N VAL A 21 -0.19 4.33 -7.39
CA VAL A 21 -0.64 2.96 -7.65
C VAL A 21 -2.15 2.89 -7.65
N THR A 22 -2.70 1.90 -8.36
CA THR A 22 -4.15 1.74 -8.51
C THR A 22 -4.63 0.60 -7.62
N TYR A 23 -5.57 0.93 -6.74
CA TYR A 23 -6.18 -0.01 -5.81
C TYR A 23 -7.52 -0.51 -6.31
N ASP A 24 -7.86 -1.75 -5.94
CA ASP A 24 -9.25 -2.21 -5.96
C ASP A 24 -9.84 -1.81 -4.61
N ALA A 25 -10.87 -0.97 -4.62
CA ALA A 25 -11.48 -0.45 -3.42
C ALA A 25 -12.14 -1.56 -2.60
N GLY A 26 -11.85 -1.57 -1.31
CA GLY A 26 -12.44 -2.48 -0.35
C GLY A 26 -13.25 -1.74 0.70
N VAL A 27 -13.11 -2.16 1.94
CA VAL A 27 -13.82 -1.54 3.07
C VAL A 27 -13.09 -0.27 3.49
N SER A 28 -13.81 0.84 3.50
CA SER A 28 -13.28 2.14 3.89
C SER A 28 -14.40 3.03 4.41
N ARG A 29 -14.05 4.25 4.78
CA ARG A 29 -15.03 5.27 5.15
C ARG A 29 -16.04 5.51 4.02
N ASN A 30 -15.54 5.60 2.79
CA ASN A 30 -16.38 5.90 1.64
C ASN A 30 -17.29 4.75 1.22
N THR A 31 -16.85 3.52 1.38
CA THR A 31 -17.62 2.35 0.92
C THR A 31 -18.54 1.77 2.00
N ALA A 32 -18.14 1.87 3.26
CA ALA A 32 -18.86 1.18 4.34
C ALA A 32 -19.02 2.04 5.61
N GLY A 33 -18.53 3.27 5.63
CA GLY A 33 -18.59 4.11 6.83
C GLY A 33 -17.61 3.69 7.91
N ALA A 34 -16.58 2.93 7.60
CA ALA A 34 -15.56 2.55 8.56
C ALA A 34 -14.75 3.77 8.99
N GLU A 35 -14.50 3.90 10.29
CA GLU A 35 -13.80 5.06 10.83
C GLU A 35 -12.37 4.76 11.26
N LYS A 36 -12.10 3.54 11.69
CA LYS A 36 -10.84 3.18 12.35
C LYS A 36 -10.00 2.18 11.58
N VAL A 37 -10.53 1.62 10.52
CA VAL A 37 -9.84 0.63 9.68
C VAL A 37 -10.27 0.78 8.24
N CYS A 38 -9.40 0.39 7.33
CA CYS A 38 -9.76 0.17 5.93
C CYS A 38 -8.95 -1.01 5.39
N MET A 39 -9.48 -1.66 4.36
CA MET A 39 -8.82 -2.77 3.69
C MET A 39 -9.03 -2.61 2.19
N ASN A 40 -7.95 -2.60 1.44
CA ASN A 40 -7.98 -2.51 -0.01
C ASN A 40 -7.08 -3.57 -0.63
N ILE A 41 -7.32 -3.88 -1.88
CA ILE A 41 -6.51 -4.82 -2.65
C ILE A 41 -5.62 -4.03 -3.58
N LEU A 42 -4.34 -4.36 -3.61
CA LEU A 42 -3.37 -3.68 -4.47
C LEU A 42 -2.70 -4.69 -5.40
N PRO A 43 -3.23 -4.85 -6.62
CA PRO A 43 -2.51 -5.60 -7.65
C PRO A 43 -1.40 -4.71 -8.22
N MET A 44 -0.22 -5.29 -8.39
CA MET A 44 0.92 -4.60 -8.99
C MET A 44 1.49 -5.47 -10.09
N PRO A 45 1.32 -5.09 -11.36
CA PRO A 45 2.00 -5.75 -12.48
C PRO A 45 3.52 -5.68 -12.34
N PRO A 46 4.28 -6.54 -13.07
CA PRO A 46 5.74 -6.45 -13.09
C PRO A 46 6.22 -5.04 -13.41
N GLY A 47 7.20 -4.56 -12.68
CA GLY A 47 7.81 -3.25 -12.89
C GLY A 47 7.04 -2.07 -12.33
N VAL A 48 5.86 -2.27 -11.79
CA VAL A 48 5.09 -1.21 -11.15
C VAL A 48 5.67 -0.92 -9.76
N LYS A 49 5.77 0.36 -9.45
CA LYS A 49 6.24 0.83 -8.15
C LYS A 49 5.31 1.90 -7.61
N SER A 50 5.25 1.99 -6.28
CA SER A 50 4.65 3.11 -5.59
C SER A 50 5.71 4.20 -5.37
N LYS A 51 5.28 5.45 -5.33
CA LYS A 51 6.17 6.55 -4.95
C LYS A 51 6.36 6.55 -3.44
N PRO A 52 7.57 6.92 -2.95
CA PRO A 52 7.84 6.95 -1.52
C PRO A 52 6.89 7.86 -0.75
N HIS A 53 6.43 7.38 0.40
CA HIS A 53 5.47 8.11 1.24
C HIS A 53 5.49 7.58 2.66
N ILE A 54 4.88 8.33 3.57
CA ILE A 54 4.61 7.91 4.94
C ILE A 54 3.10 7.99 5.18
N HIS A 55 2.63 7.26 6.19
CA HIS A 55 1.29 7.44 6.75
C HIS A 55 1.48 7.99 8.18
N LYS A 56 1.19 9.28 8.36
CA LYS A 56 1.41 9.93 9.65
C LYS A 56 0.40 9.44 10.68
N GLY A 57 0.89 8.83 11.76
CA GLY A 57 0.04 8.34 12.83
C GLY A 57 -0.84 7.14 12.48
N VAL A 58 -0.59 6.50 11.33
CA VAL A 58 -1.38 5.37 10.84
C VAL A 58 -0.47 4.16 10.70
N GLU A 59 -0.87 3.05 11.29
CA GLU A 59 -0.18 1.77 11.14
C GLU A 59 -0.73 1.02 9.94
N THR A 60 0.13 0.26 9.27
CA THR A 60 -0.23 -0.53 8.10
C THR A 60 0.20 -1.96 8.28
N ILE A 61 -0.68 -2.89 7.95
CA ILE A 61 -0.32 -4.29 7.77
C ILE A 61 -0.68 -4.69 6.35
N ALA A 62 0.09 -5.60 5.78
CA ALA A 62 -0.17 -6.09 4.43
C ALA A 62 0.12 -7.58 4.35
N TYR A 63 -0.70 -8.26 3.59
CA TYR A 63 -0.61 -9.69 3.32
C TYR A 63 -0.36 -9.89 1.82
N MET A 64 0.64 -10.69 1.46
CA MET A 64 0.89 -11.01 0.06
C MET A 64 0.00 -12.18 -0.34
N LEU A 65 -1.07 -11.86 -1.05
CA LEU A 65 -2.04 -12.86 -1.50
C LEU A 65 -1.51 -13.69 -2.67
N GLU A 66 -0.76 -13.06 -3.57
CA GLU A 66 -0.27 -13.68 -4.79
C GLU A 66 1.05 -13.03 -5.20
N GLY A 67 2.01 -13.85 -5.62
CA GLY A 67 3.30 -13.36 -6.13
C GLY A 67 4.23 -12.87 -5.04
N GLU A 68 5.13 -11.98 -5.41
CA GLU A 68 6.08 -11.36 -4.49
C GLU A 68 6.32 -9.90 -4.85
N CYS A 69 6.75 -9.11 -3.88
CA CYS A 69 7.08 -7.71 -4.11
C CYS A 69 8.18 -7.29 -3.16
N THR A 70 9.02 -6.36 -3.57
CA THR A 70 10.06 -5.80 -2.73
C THR A 70 9.58 -4.47 -2.15
N LEU A 71 9.65 -4.34 -0.83
CA LEU A 71 9.35 -3.10 -0.16
C LEU A 71 10.65 -2.38 0.16
N PHE A 72 10.82 -1.18 -0.39
CA PHE A 72 11.88 -0.26 0.02
C PHE A 72 11.38 0.51 1.23
N HIS A 73 12.19 0.62 2.28
CA HIS A 73 11.76 1.29 3.51
C HIS A 73 12.92 1.85 4.31
N GLY A 74 12.59 2.73 5.24
CA GLY A 74 13.56 3.42 6.09
C GLY A 74 13.63 4.91 5.79
N LYS A 75 14.32 5.67 6.65
CA LYS A 75 14.40 7.13 6.51
C LYS A 75 14.99 7.58 5.18
N GLN A 76 15.86 6.79 4.59
CA GLN A 76 16.48 7.04 3.30
C GLN A 76 16.14 5.94 2.29
N LEU A 77 15.12 5.14 2.56
CA LEU A 77 14.77 3.94 1.78
C LEU A 77 15.96 2.99 1.64
N GLU A 78 16.81 2.93 2.64
CA GLU A 78 18.05 2.16 2.62
C GLU A 78 17.84 0.65 2.76
N ASN A 79 16.67 0.24 3.23
CA ASN A 79 16.35 -1.16 3.47
C ASN A 79 15.44 -1.71 2.37
N GLN A 80 15.59 -2.99 2.08
CA GLN A 80 14.74 -3.71 1.16
C GLN A 80 14.30 -5.02 1.81
N THR A 81 12.99 -5.29 1.75
CA THR A 81 12.40 -6.54 2.22
C THR A 81 11.55 -7.11 1.10
N THR A 82 11.87 -8.31 0.67
CA THR A 82 11.04 -9.02 -0.31
C THR A 82 9.99 -9.83 0.44
N VAL A 83 8.73 -9.59 0.12
CA VAL A 83 7.59 -10.24 0.74
C VAL A 83 7.03 -11.23 -0.27
N GLN A 84 6.96 -12.50 0.14
CA GLN A 84 6.50 -13.60 -0.72
C GLN A 84 5.07 -14.00 -0.36
N GLN A 85 4.44 -14.73 -1.28
CA GLN A 85 3.08 -15.21 -1.08
C GLN A 85 2.90 -15.88 0.28
N GLY A 86 1.87 -15.48 1.02
CA GLY A 86 1.57 -15.99 2.33
C GLY A 86 2.23 -15.24 3.49
N GLU A 87 3.15 -14.35 3.19
CA GLU A 87 3.85 -13.56 4.22
C GLU A 87 3.13 -12.25 4.50
N GLN A 88 3.36 -11.71 5.67
CA GLN A 88 2.77 -10.47 6.13
C GLN A 88 3.87 -9.50 6.58
N ILE A 89 3.60 -8.20 6.42
CA ILE A 89 4.48 -7.16 6.92
C ILE A 89 3.71 -6.18 7.78
N PHE A 90 4.43 -5.54 8.68
CA PHE A 90 3.96 -4.43 9.46
C PHE A 90 4.78 -3.20 9.12
N ILE A 91 4.12 -2.10 8.78
CA ILE A 91 4.78 -0.82 8.53
C ILE A 91 4.37 0.14 9.64
N PRO A 92 5.30 0.51 10.53
CA PRO A 92 5.01 1.49 11.58
C PRO A 92 4.59 2.84 10.99
N ASP A 93 3.90 3.64 11.78
CA ASP A 93 3.58 5.01 11.38
C ASP A 93 4.87 5.80 11.11
N ASN A 94 4.78 6.77 10.20
CA ASN A 94 5.87 7.70 9.87
C ASN A 94 7.13 7.08 9.26
N VAL A 95 7.09 5.81 8.85
CA VAL A 95 8.24 5.17 8.19
C VAL A 95 8.09 5.32 6.67
N PRO A 96 9.05 5.97 6.00
CA PRO A 96 9.04 6.03 4.54
C PRO A 96 9.10 4.65 3.92
N HIS A 97 8.28 4.42 2.93
CA HIS A 97 8.24 3.13 2.24
C HIS A 97 7.72 3.28 0.82
N ALA A 98 8.06 2.30 0.00
CA ALA A 98 7.59 2.20 -1.38
C ALA A 98 7.70 0.75 -1.85
N PRO A 99 6.60 0.08 -2.14
CA PRO A 99 6.66 -1.23 -2.79
C PRO A 99 7.06 -1.09 -4.26
N TYR A 100 7.84 -2.05 -4.73
CA TYR A 100 8.29 -2.12 -6.11
C TYR A 100 8.24 -3.58 -6.54
N ASN A 101 7.41 -3.91 -7.52
CA ASN A 101 7.37 -5.28 -8.04
C ASN A 101 8.53 -5.52 -9.00
N LEU A 102 9.60 -6.10 -8.49
CA LEU A 102 10.81 -6.43 -9.25
C LEU A 102 10.74 -7.81 -9.88
N SER A 103 9.65 -8.56 -9.63
CA SER A 103 9.50 -9.91 -10.17
C SER A 103 8.95 -9.88 -11.60
N ALA A 104 8.95 -11.04 -12.23
CA ALA A 104 8.42 -11.20 -13.59
C ALA A 104 6.91 -11.44 -13.62
N GLU A 105 6.28 -11.58 -12.44
CA GLU A 105 4.86 -11.90 -12.31
C GLU A 105 4.13 -10.80 -11.56
N LYS A 106 2.84 -10.69 -11.79
CA LYS A 106 1.95 -9.82 -11.02
C LYS A 106 1.97 -10.26 -9.55
N CYS A 107 1.98 -9.29 -8.64
CA CYS A 107 1.70 -9.56 -7.23
C CYS A 107 0.39 -8.91 -6.82
N VAL A 108 -0.21 -9.41 -5.75
CA VAL A 108 -1.45 -8.87 -5.20
C VAL A 108 -1.31 -8.76 -3.68
N TRP A 109 -1.38 -7.54 -3.19
CA TRP A 109 -1.37 -7.23 -1.77
C TRP A 109 -2.79 -7.08 -1.23
N ILE A 110 -3.02 -7.53 -0.01
CA ILE A 110 -4.14 -7.07 0.81
C ILE A 110 -3.55 -6.07 1.79
N VAL A 111 -4.03 -4.83 1.79
CA VAL A 111 -3.46 -3.74 2.58
C VAL A 111 -4.49 -3.21 3.58
N VAL A 112 -4.12 -3.17 4.85
CA VAL A 112 -4.97 -2.72 5.95
C VAL A 112 -4.29 -1.55 6.66
N HIS A 113 -5.03 -0.47 6.87
CA HIS A 113 -4.57 0.68 7.63
C HIS A 113 -5.45 0.91 8.85
N SER A 114 -4.87 1.44 9.92
CA SER A 114 -5.59 1.83 11.15
C SER A 114 -6.27 3.20 11.00
N SER A 115 -7.00 3.37 9.91
CA SER A 115 -7.69 4.60 9.53
C SER A 115 -8.83 4.23 8.59
N GLY A 116 -9.82 5.07 8.50
CA GLY A 116 -10.98 4.82 7.62
C GLY A 116 -10.67 4.96 6.14
N ASP A 117 -9.51 5.47 5.77
CA ASP A 117 -9.10 5.65 4.36
C ASP A 117 -7.59 5.51 4.27
N ASP A 118 -7.11 4.79 3.25
CA ASP A 118 -5.67 4.59 3.04
C ASP A 118 -4.95 5.88 2.63
N GLN A 119 -5.67 6.90 2.19
CA GLN A 119 -5.10 8.21 1.87
C GLN A 119 -5.06 9.16 3.06
N ASP A 120 -5.65 8.77 4.21
CA ASP A 120 -5.59 9.57 5.43
C ASP A 120 -4.15 9.75 5.87
N GLN A 121 -3.75 11.00 6.12
CA GLN A 121 -2.41 11.33 6.60
C GLN A 121 -1.27 10.79 5.73
N LEU A 122 -1.55 10.48 4.46
CA LEU A 122 -0.51 10.10 3.51
C LEU A 122 0.27 11.35 3.10
N ILE A 123 1.58 11.29 3.30
CA ILE A 123 2.49 12.38 2.93
C ILE A 123 3.56 11.81 2.02
N ARG A 124 3.67 12.35 0.79
CA ARG A 124 4.71 11.98 -0.14
C ARG A 124 6.06 12.48 0.38
N THR A 125 7.02 11.57 0.46
CA THR A 125 8.42 11.90 0.78
C THR A 125 9.17 12.13 -0.53
N ILE A 126 8.85 13.23 -1.20
CA ILE A 126 9.33 13.55 -2.56
C ILE A 126 10.86 13.59 -2.62
N GLU A 127 11.50 14.01 -1.55
CA GLU A 127 12.96 14.05 -1.42
C GLU A 127 13.61 12.67 -1.53
N LEU A 128 12.82 11.60 -1.44
CA LEU A 128 13.31 10.23 -1.58
C LEU A 128 13.01 9.61 -2.94
N ASP A 129 12.33 10.32 -3.82
CA ASP A 129 12.00 9.78 -5.16
C ASP A 129 13.25 9.36 -5.93
N TYR A 130 14.35 10.09 -5.74
CA TYR A 130 15.60 9.79 -6.43
C TYR A 130 16.16 8.39 -6.11
N VAL A 131 15.85 7.86 -4.93
CA VAL A 131 16.38 6.54 -4.52
C VAL A 131 15.90 5.45 -5.46
N LEU A 132 14.61 5.44 -5.78
CA LEU A 132 14.05 4.45 -6.70
C LEU A 132 14.48 4.72 -8.14
N GLU A 133 14.60 5.98 -8.53
CA GLU A 133 15.08 6.36 -9.86
C GLU A 133 16.51 5.88 -10.09
N GLU A 134 17.40 6.08 -9.11
CA GLU A 134 18.77 5.58 -9.19
C GLU A 134 18.81 4.06 -9.22
N PHE A 135 17.97 3.40 -8.41
CA PHE A 135 17.89 1.95 -8.42
C PHE A 135 17.47 1.42 -9.79
N GLU A 136 16.48 2.04 -10.42
CA GLU A 136 16.02 1.65 -11.76
C GLU A 136 17.15 1.69 -12.79
N ASN A 137 18.07 2.65 -12.66
CA ASN A 137 19.19 2.78 -13.58
C ASN A 137 20.24 1.67 -13.39
N THR A 138 20.11 0.84 -12.37
CA THR A 138 21.05 -0.27 -12.08
C THR A 138 20.52 -1.61 -12.58
N ILE A 139 19.28 -1.68 -13.01
CA ILE A 139 18.64 -2.94 -13.42
C ILE A 139 18.28 -2.97 -14.90
#